data_d4e02814f59a4c2599f318310254e78a
#
_entry.id   d4e02814f59a4c2599f318310254e78a
#
_cell.length_a   1.000
_cell.length_b   1.000
_cell.length_c   1.000
_cell.angle_alpha   90.00
_cell.angle_beta   90.00
_cell.angle_gamma   90.00
#
_symmetry.space_group_name_H-M   'P 1'
#
loop_
_entity.id
_entity.type
_entity.pdbx_description
1 polymer ?
#
loop_
_entity_poly.entity_id
_entity_poly.type
_entity_poly.pdbx_seq_one_letter_code
_entity_poly.pdbx_strand_id
1 'polypeptide(L)'
;ALPIFKGFSGFALTAMTTPITNSAIPLSVISGGIWLHVGVGLLGLIGMYEFNRAIAGEVKGAHIIAYLFGLFYVVFMDQLVYTQTLFSVFTSLFVLALLIYSVLCYRKTSYVECCASFFGFFYACFLLSHVYLVREFDHGKLLIWLAFISAFGCDTGAYFSGYFLGKNKLCPALSPKKTIEGSIGGIITALVLCLLYGLWINRFHPIAGVNVLLLCGLVGFFGSILSQIGDLAASSIKRQVGIKDYGNLLPGHGGVLDRFDSVILTTPVLYYVMLFLIH
;
A
#
# COMPACT_ATOMS: atom_id res chain seq x y z
N ALA A 1 -24.27 -23.73 -8.31
CA ALA A 1 -23.11 -23.20 -7.63
C ALA A 1 -22.15 -22.66 -8.70
N LEU A 2 -21.92 -21.36 -8.71
CA LEU A 2 -21.09 -20.67 -9.68
C LEU A 2 -19.62 -21.15 -9.61
N PRO A 3 -18.91 -21.30 -10.74
CA PRO A 3 -17.52 -21.80 -10.78
C PRO A 3 -16.52 -20.98 -9.94
N ILE A 4 -16.84 -19.73 -9.64
CA ILE A 4 -16.04 -18.81 -8.82
C ILE A 4 -15.83 -19.34 -7.39
N PHE A 5 -16.81 -20.07 -6.82
CA PHE A 5 -16.67 -20.62 -5.46
C PHE A 5 -15.78 -21.87 -5.37
N LYS A 6 -15.55 -22.60 -6.49
CA LYS A 6 -14.64 -23.75 -6.48
C LYS A 6 -13.16 -23.34 -6.48
N GLY A 7 -12.82 -22.19 -7.05
CA GLY A 7 -11.47 -21.65 -6.99
C GLY A 7 -11.06 -21.20 -5.58
N PHE A 8 -12.00 -20.58 -4.85
CA PHE A 8 -11.76 -20.08 -3.49
C PHE A 8 -11.58 -21.19 -2.45
N SER A 9 -12.36 -22.32 -2.57
CA SER A 9 -12.21 -23.45 -1.65
C SER A 9 -10.92 -24.24 -1.90
N GLY A 10 -10.45 -24.30 -3.14
CA GLY A 10 -9.17 -24.93 -3.50
C GLY A 10 -7.98 -24.14 -2.95
N PHE A 11 -8.02 -22.81 -3.05
CA PHE A 11 -6.98 -21.91 -2.53
C PHE A 11 -6.84 -22.01 -1.00
N ALA A 12 -7.96 -22.01 -0.27
CA ALA A 12 -7.94 -22.14 1.19
C ALA A 12 -7.39 -23.50 1.64
N LEU A 13 -7.70 -24.59 0.91
CA LEU A 13 -7.20 -25.94 1.23
C LEU A 13 -5.70 -26.09 0.91
N THR A 14 -5.23 -25.52 -0.20
CA THR A 14 -3.81 -25.59 -0.59
C THR A 14 -2.93 -24.74 0.33
N ALA A 15 -3.43 -23.58 0.76
CA ALA A 15 -2.72 -22.74 1.74
C ALA A 15 -2.63 -23.40 3.14
N MET A 16 -3.60 -24.28 3.49
CA MET A 16 -3.57 -25.04 4.75
C MET A 16 -2.71 -26.29 4.71
N THR A 17 -2.33 -26.79 3.53
CA THR A 17 -1.60 -28.07 3.37
C THR A 17 -0.14 -27.94 2.97
N THR A 18 0.36 -26.73 2.71
CA THR A 18 1.81 -26.51 2.58
C THR A 18 2.44 -26.47 3.96
N PRO A 19 3.19 -27.51 4.38
CA PRO A 19 3.83 -27.47 5.69
C PRO A 19 4.90 -26.39 5.67
N ILE A 20 4.77 -25.42 6.57
CA ILE A 20 5.87 -24.53 7.01
C ILE A 20 6.89 -25.41 7.79
N THR A 21 7.33 -26.48 7.18
CA THR A 21 8.38 -27.33 7.75
C THR A 21 9.38 -27.61 6.65
N ASN A 22 10.40 -26.77 6.58
CA ASN A 22 11.76 -27.29 6.38
C ASN A 22 12.78 -26.15 6.51
N SER A 23 13.75 -26.34 7.39
CA SER A 23 15.17 -25.89 7.35
C SER A 23 15.58 -24.65 6.50
N ALA A 24 14.66 -24.05 5.76
CA ALA A 24 14.82 -22.80 5.02
C ALA A 24 14.52 -21.55 5.87
N ILE A 25 13.96 -21.71 7.08
CA ILE A 25 13.67 -20.57 7.99
C ILE A 25 14.92 -19.76 8.30
N PRO A 26 16.08 -20.33 8.65
CA PRO A 26 17.28 -19.55 8.90
C PRO A 26 17.81 -18.83 7.65
N LEU A 27 17.72 -19.48 6.47
CA LEU A 27 18.16 -18.87 5.20
C LEU A 27 17.20 -17.77 4.70
N SER A 28 15.89 -17.91 4.91
CA SER A 28 14.91 -16.88 4.58
C SER A 28 15.00 -15.67 5.53
N VAL A 29 15.35 -15.89 6.78
CA VAL A 29 15.66 -14.83 7.74
C VAL A 29 16.91 -14.04 7.28
N ILE A 30 17.97 -14.74 6.91
CA ILE A 30 19.20 -14.13 6.37
C ILE A 30 18.96 -13.49 5.00
N SER A 31 18.02 -14.01 4.19
CA SER A 31 17.68 -13.45 2.87
C SER A 31 16.74 -12.24 2.90
N GLY A 32 16.34 -11.76 4.07
CA GLY A 32 15.69 -10.46 4.24
C GLY A 32 14.19 -10.47 4.57
N GLY A 33 13.50 -11.61 4.60
CA GLY A 33 12.06 -11.71 4.87
C GLY A 33 11.63 -11.03 6.18
N ILE A 34 12.23 -11.43 7.30
CA ILE A 34 11.89 -10.85 8.62
C ILE A 34 12.28 -9.37 8.73
N TRP A 35 13.39 -8.96 8.15
CA TRP A 35 13.84 -7.57 8.19
C TRP A 35 12.92 -6.66 7.39
N LEU A 36 12.45 -7.12 6.23
CA LEU A 36 11.46 -6.39 5.44
C LEU A 36 10.12 -6.32 6.16
N HIS A 37 9.66 -7.42 6.76
CA HIS A 37 8.44 -7.47 7.57
C HIS A 37 8.47 -6.42 8.68
N VAL A 38 9.52 -6.44 9.51
CA VAL A 38 9.69 -5.48 10.60
C VAL A 38 9.82 -4.06 10.07
N GLY A 39 10.61 -3.86 9.01
CA GLY A 39 10.80 -2.54 8.41
C GLY A 39 9.51 -1.93 7.89
N VAL A 40 8.74 -2.69 7.10
CA VAL A 40 7.44 -2.25 6.56
C VAL A 40 6.43 -2.04 7.70
N GLY A 41 6.41 -2.92 8.69
CA GLY A 41 5.57 -2.79 9.87
C GLY A 41 5.86 -1.49 10.65
N LEU A 42 7.14 -1.20 10.91
CA LEU A 42 7.55 0.05 11.57
C LEU A 42 7.19 1.28 10.75
N LEU A 43 7.42 1.27 9.43
CA LEU A 43 7.03 2.37 8.55
C LEU A 43 5.52 2.59 8.56
N GLY A 44 4.72 1.50 8.57
CA GLY A 44 3.26 1.56 8.68
C GLY A 44 2.81 2.18 10.00
N LEU A 45 3.38 1.77 11.13
CA LEU A 45 3.07 2.33 12.46
C LEU A 45 3.47 3.81 12.57
N ILE A 46 4.64 4.19 12.04
CA ILE A 46 5.08 5.58 11.98
C ILE A 46 4.14 6.41 11.10
N GLY A 47 3.79 5.90 9.90
CA GLY A 47 2.84 6.56 9.01
C GLY A 47 1.47 6.76 9.66
N MET A 48 0.98 5.75 10.40
CA MET A 48 -0.26 5.87 11.18
C MET A 48 -0.15 6.94 12.29
N TYR A 49 1.03 7.05 12.93
CA TYR A 49 1.29 8.12 13.90
C TYR A 49 1.26 9.50 13.23
N GLU A 50 1.94 9.67 12.11
CA GLU A 50 1.95 10.92 11.35
C GLU A 50 0.54 11.32 10.91
N PHE A 51 -0.25 10.36 10.40
CA PHE A 51 -1.63 10.59 10.00
C PHE A 51 -2.52 11.03 11.16
N ASN A 52 -2.51 10.28 12.25
CA ASN A 52 -3.35 10.57 13.43
C ASN A 52 -2.98 11.91 14.06
N ARG A 53 -1.69 12.22 14.17
CA ARG A 53 -1.20 13.50 14.65
C ARG A 53 -1.63 14.66 13.75
N ALA A 54 -1.62 14.46 12.45
CA ALA A 54 -2.05 15.48 11.48
C ALA A 54 -3.53 15.86 11.65
N ILE A 55 -4.40 14.87 11.92
CA ILE A 55 -5.84 15.09 12.04
C ILE A 55 -6.25 15.58 13.43
N ALA A 56 -5.68 15.01 14.49
CA ALA A 56 -6.13 15.26 15.86
C ALA A 56 -5.20 16.19 16.66
N GLY A 57 -4.02 16.52 16.15
CA GLY A 57 -3.00 17.33 16.84
C GLY A 57 -2.26 16.59 17.97
N GLU A 58 -2.99 15.83 18.79
CA GLU A 58 -2.44 15.06 19.92
C GLU A 58 -2.85 13.59 19.85
N VAL A 59 -2.01 12.72 20.46
CA VAL A 59 -2.35 11.30 20.58
C VAL A 59 -3.40 11.13 21.67
N LYS A 60 -4.57 10.64 21.29
CA LYS A 60 -5.70 10.36 22.21
C LYS A 60 -5.97 8.87 22.31
N GLY A 61 -6.88 8.48 23.19
CA GLY A 61 -7.15 7.07 23.48
C GLY A 61 -7.63 6.25 22.28
N ALA A 62 -8.37 6.85 21.33
CA ALA A 62 -8.73 6.18 20.08
C ALA A 62 -7.48 5.80 19.25
N HIS A 63 -6.48 6.66 19.23
CA HIS A 63 -5.20 6.37 18.56
C HIS A 63 -4.44 5.24 19.24
N ILE A 64 -4.47 5.16 20.59
CA ILE A 64 -3.83 4.08 21.34
C ILE A 64 -4.44 2.74 20.95
N ILE A 65 -5.77 2.66 20.86
CA ILE A 65 -6.47 1.46 20.39
C ILE A 65 -6.00 1.09 18.99
N ALA A 66 -5.95 2.07 18.07
CA ALA A 66 -5.49 1.83 16.71
C ALA A 66 -4.02 1.34 16.66
N TYR A 67 -3.13 1.88 17.53
CA TYR A 67 -1.75 1.39 17.62
C TYR A 67 -1.65 -0.04 18.14
N LEU A 68 -2.47 -0.41 19.12
CA LEU A 68 -2.51 -1.79 19.63
C LEU A 68 -2.96 -2.76 18.53
N PHE A 69 -4.02 -2.40 17.79
CA PHE A 69 -4.47 -3.19 16.65
C PHE A 69 -3.45 -3.19 15.50
N GLY A 70 -2.80 -2.05 15.23
CA GLY A 70 -1.73 -1.95 14.24
C GLY A 70 -0.53 -2.82 14.58
N LEU A 71 -0.09 -2.81 15.84
CA LEU A 71 0.99 -3.67 16.34
C LEU A 71 0.61 -5.15 16.23
N PHE A 72 -0.62 -5.50 16.65
CA PHE A 72 -1.12 -6.87 16.51
C PHE A 72 -1.15 -7.29 15.03
N TYR A 73 -1.63 -6.41 14.13
CA TYR A 73 -1.61 -6.66 12.70
C TYR A 73 -0.21 -6.91 12.18
N VAL A 74 0.77 -6.07 12.55
CA VAL A 74 2.16 -6.24 12.10
C VAL A 74 2.74 -7.57 12.58
N VAL A 75 2.49 -7.97 13.84
CA VAL A 75 3.01 -9.24 14.38
C VAL A 75 2.38 -10.46 13.70
N PHE A 76 1.08 -10.41 13.40
CA PHE A 76 0.30 -11.53 12.85
C PHE A 76 -0.12 -11.32 11.39
N MET A 77 0.59 -10.48 10.63
CA MET A 77 0.23 -10.10 9.27
C MET A 77 -0.01 -11.30 8.37
N ASP A 78 0.90 -12.25 8.37
CA ASP A 78 0.81 -13.45 7.52
C ASP A 78 -0.46 -14.25 7.82
N GLN A 79 -0.73 -14.53 9.10
CA GLN A 79 -1.90 -15.30 9.52
C GLN A 79 -3.20 -14.55 9.19
N LEU A 80 -3.22 -13.24 9.37
CA LEU A 80 -4.40 -12.41 9.13
C LEU A 80 -4.70 -12.30 7.64
N VAL A 81 -3.69 -12.09 6.81
CA VAL A 81 -3.90 -11.90 5.36
C VAL A 81 -4.26 -13.21 4.67
N TYR A 82 -3.60 -14.32 5.03
CA TYR A 82 -3.89 -15.61 4.41
C TYR A 82 -5.17 -16.27 4.93
N THR A 83 -5.73 -15.80 6.06
CA THR A 83 -6.95 -16.36 6.63
C THR A 83 -8.07 -15.32 6.64
N GLN A 84 -8.92 -15.32 5.61
CA GLN A 84 -10.01 -14.37 5.46
C GLN A 84 -10.90 -14.23 6.71
N THR A 85 -11.18 -15.35 7.39
CA THR A 85 -11.97 -15.36 8.62
C THR A 85 -11.27 -14.60 9.74
N LEU A 86 -9.96 -14.81 9.94
CA LEU A 86 -9.19 -14.11 10.97
C LEU A 86 -9.14 -12.60 10.70
N PHE A 87 -8.95 -12.20 9.44
CA PHE A 87 -8.96 -10.78 9.08
C PHE A 87 -10.34 -10.14 9.33
N SER A 88 -11.43 -10.86 9.03
CA SER A 88 -12.79 -10.38 9.30
C SER A 88 -13.05 -10.24 10.81
N VAL A 89 -12.63 -11.20 11.62
CA VAL A 89 -12.72 -11.12 13.09
C VAL A 89 -11.90 -9.94 13.62
N PHE A 90 -10.64 -9.83 13.19
CA PHE A 90 -9.75 -8.72 13.55
C PHE A 90 -10.39 -7.36 13.26
N THR A 91 -10.90 -7.16 12.03
CA THR A 91 -11.54 -5.91 11.62
C THR A 91 -12.80 -5.62 12.44
N SER A 92 -13.63 -6.64 12.69
CA SER A 92 -14.84 -6.50 13.49
C SER A 92 -14.52 -6.12 14.93
N LEU A 93 -13.52 -6.75 15.55
CA LEU A 93 -13.07 -6.42 16.90
C LEU A 93 -12.48 -5.01 16.97
N PHE A 94 -11.76 -4.57 15.95
CA PHE A 94 -11.20 -3.23 15.89
C PHE A 94 -12.32 -2.17 15.85
N VAL A 95 -13.32 -2.34 14.97
CA VAL A 95 -14.49 -1.44 14.93
C VAL A 95 -15.23 -1.43 16.27
N LEU A 96 -15.49 -2.62 16.85
CA LEU A 96 -16.17 -2.75 18.15
C LEU A 96 -15.40 -2.04 19.27
N ALA A 97 -14.09 -2.21 19.33
CA ALA A 97 -13.24 -1.54 20.33
C ALA A 97 -13.33 -0.01 20.23
N LEU A 98 -13.27 0.54 18.99
CA LEU A 98 -13.42 1.98 18.77
C LEU A 98 -14.82 2.49 19.12
N LEU A 99 -15.88 1.73 18.82
CA LEU A 99 -17.25 2.08 19.18
C LEU A 99 -17.47 2.06 20.70
N ILE A 100 -17.00 1.02 21.39
CA ILE A 100 -17.04 0.95 22.86
C ILE A 100 -16.31 2.14 23.47
N TYR A 101 -15.10 2.44 22.96
CA TYR A 101 -14.33 3.58 23.44
C TYR A 101 -15.04 4.91 23.20
N SER A 102 -15.67 5.11 22.05
CA SER A 102 -16.43 6.32 21.73
C SER A 102 -17.61 6.54 22.67
N VAL A 103 -18.26 5.46 23.13
CA VAL A 103 -19.36 5.51 24.11
C VAL A 103 -18.83 5.82 25.51
N LEU A 104 -17.80 5.09 25.97
CA LEU A 104 -17.23 5.28 27.32
C LEU A 104 -16.59 6.65 27.51
N CYS A 105 -16.02 7.21 26.46
CA CYS A 105 -15.28 8.48 26.48
C CYS A 105 -15.98 9.60 25.68
N TYR A 106 -17.32 9.53 25.49
CA TYR A 106 -18.04 10.41 24.57
C TYR A 106 -17.85 11.93 24.85
N ARG A 107 -17.54 12.30 26.10
CA ARG A 107 -17.26 13.70 26.47
C ARG A 107 -15.83 14.16 26.15
N LYS A 108 -14.90 13.23 25.94
CA LYS A 108 -13.46 13.51 25.76
C LYS A 108 -12.96 13.20 24.35
N THR A 109 -13.69 12.39 23.60
CA THR A 109 -13.28 11.89 22.29
C THR A 109 -14.37 12.16 21.26
N SER A 110 -13.97 12.74 20.13
CA SER A 110 -14.86 12.92 18.99
C SER A 110 -15.00 11.61 18.22
N TYR A 111 -16.21 11.34 17.71
CA TYR A 111 -16.42 10.25 16.74
C TYR A 111 -15.49 10.36 15.53
N VAL A 112 -15.20 11.58 15.08
CA VAL A 112 -14.26 11.84 13.98
C VAL A 112 -12.87 11.30 14.27
N GLU A 113 -12.40 11.36 15.53
CA GLU A 113 -11.09 10.80 15.92
C GLU A 113 -11.07 9.26 15.84
N CYS A 114 -12.17 8.61 16.18
CA CYS A 114 -12.29 7.16 16.03
C CYS A 114 -12.27 6.76 14.54
N CYS A 115 -13.01 7.47 13.71
CA CYS A 115 -13.01 7.24 12.25
C CYS A 115 -11.63 7.51 11.65
N ALA A 116 -10.96 8.58 12.07
CA ALA A 116 -9.61 8.91 11.61
C ALA A 116 -8.59 7.85 12.02
N SER A 117 -8.68 7.33 13.26
CA SER A 117 -7.82 6.26 13.75
C SER A 117 -7.99 4.96 12.96
N PHE A 118 -9.24 4.60 12.66
CA PHE A 118 -9.56 3.44 11.82
C PHE A 118 -9.03 3.62 10.38
N PHE A 119 -9.34 4.75 9.76
CA PHE A 119 -8.85 5.05 8.42
C PHE A 119 -7.33 5.12 8.37
N GLY A 120 -6.67 5.73 9.36
CA GLY A 120 -5.22 5.83 9.45
C GLY A 120 -4.53 4.46 9.51
N PHE A 121 -5.13 3.49 10.20
CA PHE A 121 -4.63 2.11 10.18
C PHE A 121 -4.68 1.52 8.76
N PHE A 122 -5.82 1.59 8.09
CA PHE A 122 -5.94 1.06 6.73
C PHE A 122 -5.04 1.79 5.75
N TYR A 123 -5.05 3.12 5.78
CA TYR A 123 -4.27 3.94 4.87
C TYR A 123 -2.76 3.75 5.03
N ALA A 124 -2.23 3.83 6.25
CA ALA A 124 -0.80 3.80 6.47
C ALA A 124 -0.26 2.38 6.71
N CYS A 125 -0.92 1.58 7.56
CA CYS A 125 -0.38 0.29 7.98
C CYS A 125 -0.77 -0.83 7.00
N PHE A 126 -2.08 -0.98 6.74
CA PHE A 126 -2.58 -2.07 5.89
C PHE A 126 -2.17 -1.93 4.42
N LEU A 127 -2.34 -0.74 3.81
CA LEU A 127 -1.98 -0.58 2.40
C LEU A 127 -0.47 -0.70 2.18
N LEU A 128 0.36 -0.13 3.08
CA LEU A 128 1.81 -0.23 2.96
C LEU A 128 2.32 -1.67 3.17
N SER A 129 1.62 -2.49 3.97
CA SER A 129 1.99 -3.89 4.19
C SER A 129 2.02 -4.73 2.91
N HIS A 130 1.32 -4.30 1.85
CA HIS A 130 1.37 -4.97 0.55
C HIS A 130 2.76 -4.98 -0.08
N VAL A 131 3.67 -4.08 0.34
CA VAL A 131 5.10 -4.15 -0.05
C VAL A 131 5.72 -5.48 0.42
N TYR A 132 5.46 -5.86 1.67
CA TYR A 132 5.92 -7.13 2.22
C TYR A 132 5.19 -8.31 1.57
N LEU A 133 3.85 -8.23 1.45
CA LEU A 133 3.05 -9.31 0.88
C LEU A 133 3.43 -9.63 -0.57
N VAL A 134 3.68 -8.62 -1.41
CA VAL A 134 4.20 -8.82 -2.77
C VAL A 134 5.55 -9.54 -2.73
N ARG A 135 6.40 -9.21 -1.76
CA ARG A 135 7.74 -9.78 -1.66
C ARG A 135 7.74 -11.26 -1.29
N GLU A 136 6.73 -11.72 -0.54
CA GLU A 136 6.56 -13.11 -0.13
C GLU A 136 5.94 -14.01 -1.21
N PHE A 137 5.39 -13.42 -2.29
CA PHE A 137 4.96 -14.20 -3.46
C PHE A 137 6.12 -14.89 -4.18
N ASP A 138 5.81 -15.97 -4.89
CA ASP A 138 6.73 -16.56 -5.86
C ASP A 138 7.20 -15.49 -6.85
N HIS A 139 8.50 -15.41 -7.06
CA HIS A 139 9.14 -14.34 -7.85
C HIS A 139 8.95 -12.91 -7.32
N GLY A 140 8.39 -12.71 -6.11
CA GLY A 140 8.14 -11.40 -5.52
C GLY A 140 9.39 -10.50 -5.44
N LYS A 141 10.58 -11.09 -5.31
CA LYS A 141 11.87 -10.35 -5.34
C LYS A 141 12.07 -9.56 -6.63
N LEU A 142 11.62 -10.09 -7.75
CA LEU A 142 11.68 -9.42 -9.05
C LEU A 142 10.48 -8.50 -9.24
N LEU A 143 9.28 -8.99 -8.92
CA LEU A 143 8.06 -8.30 -9.26
C LEU A 143 7.79 -7.06 -8.39
N ILE A 144 8.33 -6.99 -7.16
CA ILE A 144 8.15 -5.81 -6.29
C ILE A 144 8.66 -4.51 -6.94
N TRP A 145 9.68 -4.59 -7.79
CA TRP A 145 10.21 -3.42 -8.49
C TRP A 145 9.19 -2.78 -9.44
N LEU A 146 8.19 -3.54 -9.91
CA LEU A 146 7.12 -2.99 -10.76
C LEU A 146 6.30 -1.91 -10.03
N ALA A 147 6.06 -2.07 -8.73
CA ALA A 147 5.38 -1.04 -7.95
C ALA A 147 6.17 0.28 -7.92
N PHE A 148 7.49 0.19 -7.70
CA PHE A 148 8.36 1.35 -7.68
C PHE A 148 8.58 1.95 -9.08
N ILE A 149 8.74 1.11 -10.11
CA ILE A 149 8.86 1.57 -11.50
C ILE A 149 7.58 2.28 -11.92
N SER A 150 6.41 1.73 -11.58
CA SER A 150 5.12 2.34 -11.89
C SER A 150 4.93 3.69 -11.17
N ALA A 151 5.19 3.75 -9.86
CA ALA A 151 5.02 4.97 -9.06
C ALA A 151 6.03 6.05 -9.48
N PHE A 152 7.33 5.78 -9.36
CA PHE A 152 8.38 6.78 -9.65
C PHE A 152 8.52 7.09 -11.14
N GLY A 153 8.27 6.09 -12.01
CA GLY A 153 8.20 6.31 -13.45
C GLY A 153 7.05 7.24 -13.83
N CYS A 154 5.90 7.07 -13.18
CA CYS A 154 4.74 7.97 -13.35
C CYS A 154 5.07 9.40 -12.90
N ASP A 155 5.62 9.57 -11.71
CA ASP A 155 5.95 10.90 -11.17
C ASP A 155 6.99 11.61 -12.03
N THR A 156 8.03 10.89 -12.46
CA THR A 156 9.07 11.42 -13.35
C THR A 156 8.51 11.80 -14.72
N GLY A 157 7.73 10.90 -15.33
CA GLY A 157 7.07 11.15 -16.61
C GLY A 157 6.09 12.31 -16.54
N ALA A 158 5.31 12.39 -15.46
CA ALA A 158 4.37 13.48 -15.22
C ALA A 158 5.08 14.84 -15.05
N TYR A 159 6.23 14.84 -14.37
CA TYR A 159 7.04 16.06 -14.23
C TYR A 159 7.55 16.56 -15.57
N PHE A 160 8.21 15.73 -16.38
CA PHE A 160 8.75 16.14 -17.66
C PHE A 160 7.64 16.50 -18.67
N SER A 161 6.63 15.66 -18.82
CA SER A 161 5.50 15.94 -19.72
C SER A 161 4.75 17.21 -19.30
N GLY A 162 4.54 17.41 -18.00
CA GLY A 162 3.91 18.62 -17.46
C GLY A 162 4.76 19.88 -17.66
N TYR A 163 6.09 19.75 -17.59
CA TYR A 163 7.01 20.86 -17.83
C TYR A 163 7.03 21.30 -19.30
N PHE A 164 7.14 20.34 -20.25
CA PHE A 164 7.28 20.63 -21.67
C PHE A 164 5.94 20.87 -22.38
N LEU A 165 4.89 20.14 -21.99
CA LEU A 165 3.60 20.13 -22.70
C LEU A 165 2.44 20.67 -21.88
N GLY A 166 2.61 20.91 -20.57
CA GLY A 166 1.53 21.27 -19.66
C GLY A 166 0.91 22.62 -19.93
N LYS A 167 -0.37 22.63 -20.26
CA LYS A 167 -1.19 23.82 -20.48
C LYS A 167 -2.34 23.89 -19.48
N ASN A 168 -2.99 22.76 -19.24
CA ASN A 168 -4.20 22.68 -18.44
C ASN A 168 -3.88 22.13 -17.04
N LYS A 169 -4.35 22.82 -15.98
CA LYS A 169 -4.15 22.35 -14.60
C LYS A 169 -5.06 21.17 -14.30
N LEU A 170 -4.50 20.13 -13.63
CA LEU A 170 -5.25 18.94 -13.24
C LEU A 170 -6.16 19.22 -12.03
N CYS A 171 -5.59 19.75 -10.95
CA CYS A 171 -6.32 19.99 -9.72
C CYS A 171 -5.71 21.21 -8.96
N PRO A 172 -6.02 22.46 -9.39
CA PRO A 172 -5.36 23.68 -8.87
C PRO A 172 -5.47 23.85 -7.37
N ALA A 173 -6.60 23.45 -6.78
CA ALA A 173 -6.89 23.59 -5.35
C ALA A 173 -6.00 22.66 -4.48
N LEU A 174 -5.64 21.48 -4.97
CA LEU A 174 -4.84 20.49 -4.23
C LEU A 174 -3.34 20.60 -4.56
N SER A 175 -3.04 20.61 -5.85
CA SER A 175 -1.67 20.65 -6.37
C SER A 175 -1.59 21.59 -7.59
N PRO A 176 -1.22 22.86 -7.40
CA PRO A 176 -1.22 23.86 -8.46
C PRO A 176 -0.18 23.61 -9.56
N LYS A 177 0.77 22.72 -9.33
CA LYS A 177 1.83 22.38 -10.29
C LYS A 177 1.44 21.25 -11.25
N LYS A 178 0.50 20.36 -10.87
CA LYS A 178 0.08 19.22 -11.71
C LYS A 178 -0.76 19.66 -12.91
N THR A 179 -0.49 19.05 -14.07
CA THR A 179 -1.19 19.31 -15.34
C THR A 179 -1.83 18.03 -15.89
N ILE A 180 -2.88 18.17 -16.71
CA ILE A 180 -3.55 17.04 -17.36
C ILE A 180 -2.60 16.35 -18.32
N GLU A 181 -1.84 17.11 -19.11
CA GLU A 181 -0.85 16.59 -20.04
C GLU A 181 0.28 15.85 -19.31
N GLY A 182 0.68 16.38 -18.14
CA GLY A 182 1.61 15.70 -17.25
C GLY A 182 1.07 14.38 -16.74
N SER A 183 -0.20 14.35 -16.31
CA SER A 183 -0.85 13.12 -15.85
C SER A 183 -0.86 12.03 -16.92
N ILE A 184 -1.26 12.35 -18.14
CA ILE A 184 -1.28 11.42 -19.27
C ILE A 184 0.15 10.95 -19.60
N GLY A 185 1.11 11.87 -19.67
CA GLY A 185 2.50 11.55 -19.91
C GLY A 185 3.12 10.65 -18.85
N GLY A 186 2.72 10.84 -17.57
CA GLY A 186 3.12 9.96 -16.47
C GLY A 186 2.63 8.53 -16.66
N ILE A 187 1.34 8.35 -17.01
CA ILE A 187 0.75 7.02 -17.28
C ILE A 187 1.48 6.32 -18.43
N ILE A 188 1.71 7.03 -19.53
CA ILE A 188 2.40 6.46 -20.70
C ILE A 188 3.83 6.07 -20.32
N THR A 189 4.56 6.91 -19.61
CA THR A 189 5.94 6.64 -19.19
C THR A 189 5.99 5.42 -18.26
N ALA A 190 5.12 5.34 -17.26
CA ALA A 190 5.07 4.19 -16.35
C ALA A 190 4.75 2.89 -17.09
N LEU A 191 3.76 2.93 -18.00
CA LEU A 191 3.39 1.78 -18.82
C LEU A 191 4.57 1.28 -19.66
N VAL A 192 5.25 2.19 -20.36
CA VAL A 192 6.43 1.85 -21.19
C VAL A 192 7.54 1.26 -20.32
N LEU A 193 7.88 1.87 -19.19
CA LEU A 193 8.93 1.38 -18.31
C LEU A 193 8.58 -0.01 -17.72
N CYS A 194 7.34 -0.22 -17.29
CA CYS A 194 6.89 -1.53 -16.81
C CYS A 194 6.95 -2.60 -17.90
N LEU A 195 6.55 -2.28 -19.16
CA LEU A 195 6.63 -3.21 -20.27
C LEU A 195 8.09 -3.53 -20.64
N LEU A 196 8.98 -2.55 -20.65
CA LEU A 196 10.41 -2.77 -20.85
C LEU A 196 11.00 -3.68 -19.77
N TYR A 197 10.61 -3.47 -18.51
CA TYR A 197 11.00 -4.34 -17.41
C TYR A 197 10.45 -5.77 -17.59
N GLY A 198 9.21 -5.90 -18.04
CA GLY A 198 8.60 -7.20 -18.38
C GLY A 198 9.31 -7.94 -19.52
N LEU A 199 9.75 -7.23 -20.55
CA LEU A 199 10.60 -7.79 -21.62
C LEU A 199 11.93 -8.29 -21.07
N TRP A 200 12.55 -7.51 -20.18
CA TRP A 200 13.79 -7.92 -19.51
C TRP A 200 13.58 -9.18 -18.66
N ILE A 201 12.48 -9.26 -17.86
CA ILE A 201 12.14 -10.46 -17.09
C ILE A 201 11.98 -11.66 -18.02
N ASN A 202 11.19 -11.54 -19.09
CA ASN A 202 10.97 -12.64 -20.04
C ASN A 202 12.27 -13.13 -20.70
N ARG A 203 13.24 -12.25 -20.90
CA ARG A 203 14.52 -12.59 -21.54
C ARG A 203 15.50 -13.28 -20.60
N PHE A 204 15.59 -12.83 -19.34
CA PHE A 204 16.64 -13.24 -18.42
C PHE A 204 16.15 -14.08 -17.24
N HIS A 205 14.89 -13.94 -16.85
CA HIS A 205 14.26 -14.60 -15.69
C HIS A 205 12.84 -15.08 -16.02
N PRO A 206 12.65 -15.92 -17.08
CA PRO A 206 11.30 -16.29 -17.50
C PRO A 206 10.51 -16.99 -16.38
N ILE A 207 9.28 -16.54 -16.18
CA ILE A 207 8.37 -17.10 -15.19
C ILE A 207 7.38 -18.00 -15.92
N ALA A 208 7.47 -19.31 -15.65
CA ALA A 208 6.62 -20.30 -16.31
C ALA A 208 5.14 -20.12 -15.89
N GLY A 209 4.24 -20.28 -16.84
CA GLY A 209 2.80 -20.21 -16.59
C GLY A 209 2.22 -18.81 -16.43
N VAL A 210 3.03 -17.74 -16.40
CA VAL A 210 2.57 -16.36 -16.21
C VAL A 210 2.83 -15.53 -17.46
N ASN A 211 1.80 -14.79 -17.90
CA ASN A 211 1.98 -13.77 -18.91
C ASN A 211 2.56 -12.48 -18.28
N VAL A 212 3.90 -12.43 -18.16
CA VAL A 212 4.61 -11.33 -17.51
C VAL A 212 4.34 -9.98 -18.20
N LEU A 213 4.17 -9.94 -19.52
CA LEU A 213 3.88 -8.69 -20.23
C LEU A 213 2.48 -8.17 -19.89
N LEU A 214 1.49 -9.05 -19.76
CA LEU A 214 0.16 -8.67 -19.33
C LEU A 214 0.20 -8.13 -17.89
N LEU A 215 0.89 -8.82 -16.98
CA LEU A 215 1.08 -8.37 -15.60
C LEU A 215 1.72 -6.97 -15.56
N CYS A 216 2.83 -6.79 -16.27
CA CYS A 216 3.54 -5.50 -16.34
C CYS A 216 2.68 -4.40 -16.96
N GLY A 217 1.89 -4.71 -17.99
CA GLY A 217 0.97 -3.78 -18.63
C GLY A 217 -0.15 -3.33 -17.66
N LEU A 218 -0.77 -4.27 -16.95
CA LEU A 218 -1.82 -3.96 -15.96
C LEU A 218 -1.27 -3.12 -14.80
N VAL A 219 -0.10 -3.49 -14.25
CA VAL A 219 0.52 -2.74 -13.16
C VAL A 219 1.00 -1.37 -13.63
N GLY A 220 1.59 -1.28 -14.83
CA GLY A 220 2.00 0.00 -15.41
C GLY A 220 0.85 0.95 -15.63
N PHE A 221 -0.29 0.46 -16.10
CA PHE A 221 -1.48 1.28 -16.36
C PHE A 221 -2.25 1.63 -15.07
N PHE A 222 -2.76 0.62 -14.35
CA PHE A 222 -3.57 0.85 -13.15
C PHE A 222 -2.73 1.38 -11.98
N GLY A 223 -1.50 0.87 -11.81
CA GLY A 223 -0.60 1.33 -10.77
C GLY A 223 -0.24 2.82 -10.93
N SER A 224 0.01 3.29 -12.15
CA SER A 224 0.30 4.71 -12.41
C SER A 224 -0.90 5.63 -12.14
N ILE A 225 -2.12 5.19 -12.46
CA ILE A 225 -3.33 5.95 -12.15
C ILE A 225 -3.50 6.05 -10.63
N LEU A 226 -3.39 4.92 -9.90
CA LEU A 226 -3.53 4.91 -8.45
C LEU A 226 -2.37 5.59 -7.73
N SER A 227 -1.16 5.59 -8.30
CA SER A 227 -0.03 6.41 -7.82
C SER A 227 -0.40 7.89 -7.79
N GLN A 228 -0.94 8.42 -8.88
CA GLN A 228 -1.38 9.82 -8.95
C GLN A 228 -2.53 10.13 -8.00
N ILE A 229 -3.48 9.20 -7.85
CA ILE A 229 -4.58 9.34 -6.89
C ILE A 229 -4.04 9.35 -5.46
N GLY A 230 -3.04 8.52 -5.15
CA GLY A 230 -2.40 8.45 -3.83
C GLY A 230 -1.78 9.78 -3.41
N ASP A 231 -0.95 10.36 -4.28
CA ASP A 231 -0.35 11.68 -4.03
C ASP A 231 -1.42 12.80 -3.93
N LEU A 232 -2.46 12.78 -4.77
CA LEU A 232 -3.56 13.74 -4.66
C LEU A 232 -4.39 13.54 -3.39
N ALA A 233 -4.63 12.30 -2.95
CA ALA A 233 -5.32 11.98 -1.71
C ALA A 233 -4.54 12.47 -0.50
N ALA A 234 -3.23 12.18 -0.44
CA ALA A 234 -2.35 12.71 0.60
C ALA A 234 -2.34 14.24 0.62
N SER A 235 -2.26 14.86 -0.56
CA SER A 235 -2.33 16.32 -0.70
C SER A 235 -3.68 16.88 -0.23
N SER A 236 -4.79 16.21 -0.55
CA SER A 236 -6.14 16.62 -0.12
C SER A 236 -6.26 16.63 1.40
N ILE A 237 -5.84 15.55 2.06
CA ILE A 237 -5.87 15.44 3.51
C ILE A 237 -5.01 16.57 4.14
N LYS A 238 -3.78 16.77 3.66
CA LYS A 238 -2.90 17.82 4.15
C LYS A 238 -3.54 19.21 4.04
N ARG A 239 -4.20 19.52 2.92
CA ARG A 239 -4.89 20.83 2.74
C ARG A 239 -6.09 21.00 3.66
N GLN A 240 -6.87 19.94 3.89
CA GLN A 240 -8.03 20.00 4.80
C GLN A 240 -7.62 20.26 6.25
N VAL A 241 -6.49 19.68 6.70
CA VAL A 241 -6.00 19.91 8.08
C VAL A 241 -5.02 21.08 8.20
N GLY A 242 -4.77 21.81 7.10
CA GLY A 242 -3.96 23.04 7.12
C GLY A 242 -2.45 22.82 7.25
N ILE A 243 -1.96 21.60 6.95
CA ILE A 243 -0.52 21.29 6.99
C ILE A 243 0.06 21.18 5.57
N LYS A 244 1.38 21.19 5.49
CA LYS A 244 2.14 20.99 4.25
C LYS A 244 2.69 19.57 4.16
N ASP A 245 3.26 19.07 5.22
CA ASP A 245 3.89 17.76 5.33
C ASP A 245 3.35 17.04 6.57
N TYR A 246 3.20 15.70 6.53
CA TYR A 246 2.68 14.91 7.64
C TYR A 246 3.63 14.86 8.85
N GLY A 247 4.94 14.93 8.60
CA GLY A 247 5.94 14.82 9.63
C GLY A 247 7.28 15.44 9.23
N ASN A 248 8.23 15.39 10.16
CA ASN A 248 9.62 15.84 9.95
C ASN A 248 10.62 14.75 10.32
N LEU A 249 10.21 13.48 10.24
CA LEU A 249 11.05 12.34 10.64
C LEU A 249 12.30 12.25 9.76
N LEU A 250 12.17 12.57 8.49
CA LEU A 250 13.29 12.62 7.55
C LEU A 250 13.73 14.09 7.38
N PRO A 251 14.87 14.50 7.97
CA PRO A 251 15.33 15.88 7.89
C PRO A 251 15.39 16.39 6.45
N GLY A 252 14.68 17.49 6.15
CA GLY A 252 14.60 18.06 4.80
C GLY A 252 13.71 17.32 3.81
N HIS A 253 13.07 16.19 4.21
CA HIS A 253 12.31 15.33 3.30
C HIS A 253 10.86 15.06 3.74
N GLY A 254 10.39 15.62 4.85
CA GLY A 254 9.02 15.42 5.35
C GLY A 254 8.83 14.12 6.15
N GLY A 255 7.62 13.64 6.22
CA GLY A 255 7.25 12.41 6.90
C GLY A 255 7.38 11.15 6.04
N VAL A 256 7.15 9.99 6.67
CA VAL A 256 7.09 8.68 6.00
C VAL A 256 5.94 8.67 4.99
N LEU A 257 4.75 9.14 5.39
CA LEU A 257 3.61 9.19 4.48
C LEU A 257 3.84 10.08 3.26
N ASP A 258 4.62 11.16 3.41
CA ASP A 258 4.96 12.04 2.30
C ASP A 258 5.89 11.39 1.25
N ARG A 259 6.53 10.28 1.59
CA ARG A 259 7.45 9.54 0.71
C ARG A 259 6.84 8.31 0.07
N PHE A 260 5.84 7.75 0.70
CA PHE A 260 5.20 6.53 0.23
C PHE A 260 3.78 6.75 -0.31
N ASP A 261 3.30 8.01 -0.38
CA ASP A 261 1.95 8.37 -0.81
C ASP A 261 1.56 7.76 -2.18
N SER A 262 2.47 7.77 -3.15
CA SER A 262 2.29 7.13 -4.47
C SER A 262 2.40 5.60 -4.37
N VAL A 263 3.35 5.08 -3.58
CA VAL A 263 3.63 3.64 -3.46
C VAL A 263 2.52 2.92 -2.67
N ILE A 264 1.95 3.57 -1.66
CA ILE A 264 0.88 3.03 -0.81
C ILE A 264 -0.31 2.51 -1.64
N LEU A 265 -0.70 3.20 -2.71
CA LEU A 265 -1.80 2.75 -3.56
C LEU A 265 -1.35 1.88 -4.74
N THR A 266 -0.09 1.96 -5.15
CA THR A 266 0.44 1.16 -6.27
C THR A 266 0.70 -0.30 -5.86
N THR A 267 1.20 -0.53 -4.64
CA THR A 267 1.54 -1.88 -4.18
C THR A 267 0.35 -2.83 -4.04
N PRO A 268 -0.84 -2.41 -3.54
CA PRO A 268 -2.03 -3.27 -3.59
C PRO A 268 -2.44 -3.66 -5.01
N VAL A 269 -2.29 -2.76 -6.01
CA VAL A 269 -2.56 -3.11 -7.41
C VAL A 269 -1.67 -4.25 -7.85
N LEU A 270 -0.37 -4.13 -7.62
CA LEU A 270 0.58 -5.19 -7.96
C LEU A 270 0.21 -6.49 -7.25
N TYR A 271 -0.09 -6.45 -5.95
CA TYR A 271 -0.46 -7.62 -5.16
C TYR A 271 -1.68 -8.34 -5.75
N TYR A 272 -2.77 -7.61 -6.01
CA TYR A 272 -3.99 -8.22 -6.54
C TYR A 272 -3.83 -8.68 -7.99
N VAL A 273 -3.09 -7.96 -8.84
CA VAL A 273 -2.78 -8.42 -10.21
C VAL A 273 -1.96 -9.72 -10.17
N MET A 274 -0.98 -9.82 -9.25
CA MET A 274 -0.24 -11.07 -9.06
C MET A 274 -1.14 -12.20 -8.58
N LEU A 275 -2.01 -11.92 -7.62
CA LEU A 275 -2.96 -12.91 -7.09
C LEU A 275 -3.88 -13.48 -8.17
N PHE A 276 -4.31 -12.65 -9.13
CA PHE A 276 -5.20 -13.10 -10.23
C PHE A 276 -4.48 -13.77 -11.38
N LEU A 277 -3.20 -13.48 -11.62
CA LEU A 277 -2.48 -13.99 -12.79
C LEU A 277 -1.48 -15.11 -12.47
N ILE A 278 -1.04 -15.22 -11.21
CA ILE A 278 -0.07 -16.26 -10.80
C ILE A 278 -0.77 -17.42 -10.10
N HIS A 279 -1.94 -17.19 -9.52
CA HIS A 279 -2.80 -18.20 -8.88
C HIS A 279 -4.13 -18.34 -9.62
#